data_c3e014bb05d292f9bfeacc0db15bd6b4
#
_entry.id   c3e014bb05d292f9bfeacc0db15bd6b4
#
_cell.length_a   1.000
_cell.length_b   1.000
_cell.length_c   1.000
_cell.angle_alpha   90.00
_cell.angle_beta   90.00
_cell.angle_gamma   90.00
#
_symmetry.space_group_name_H-M   'P 1'
#
loop_
_entity.id
_entity.type
_entity.pdbx_description
1 polymer ?
#
loop_
_entity_poly.entity_id
_entity_poly.type
_entity_poly.pdbx_seq_one_letter_code
_entity_poly.pdbx_strand_id
1 'polypeptide(L)'
;MTQTEIQQGIKILFDKLTIAENNRLIYKQLTELCGIDKQFECVLKKSICFWKLTINSLCFSIITELAKIYDEQKDAFGIKKLINISSQNGDWFSKWYNENGVLHKDFIKQLEEKYNSIEKKREKLKEIRDAELAHNDRKNILNTQSIYDGFTWGDIEDLIETANEIINRISISLTGIEYIIQLRNYDDIHCLIKNAYKGMHNIDKLNN
;
A
#
# COMPACT_ATOMS: atom_id res chain seq x y z
N MET A 1 -12.52 -4.49 -23.20
CA MET A 1 -11.10 -4.29 -22.86
C MET A 1 -10.27 -5.29 -23.62
N THR A 2 -9.12 -4.88 -24.16
CA THR A 2 -8.15 -5.76 -24.82
C THR A 2 -7.18 -6.35 -23.80
N GLN A 3 -6.47 -7.41 -24.18
CA GLN A 3 -5.43 -8.02 -23.34
C GLN A 3 -4.32 -7.02 -22.98
N THR A 4 -3.95 -6.13 -23.93
CA THR A 4 -2.95 -5.07 -23.70
C THR A 4 -3.42 -4.05 -22.67
N GLU A 5 -4.69 -3.65 -22.69
CA GLU A 5 -5.25 -2.71 -21.68
C GLU A 5 -5.25 -3.32 -20.29
N ILE A 6 -5.46 -4.64 -20.16
CA ILE A 6 -5.38 -5.32 -18.88
C ILE A 6 -3.95 -5.38 -18.36
N GLN A 7 -2.98 -5.67 -19.23
CA GLN A 7 -1.57 -5.67 -18.84
C GLN A 7 -1.14 -4.29 -18.33
N GLN A 8 -1.59 -3.21 -18.98
CA GLN A 8 -1.37 -1.85 -18.49
C GLN A 8 -2.05 -1.60 -17.14
N GLY A 9 -3.29 -2.08 -16.98
CA GLY A 9 -4.02 -1.98 -15.73
C GLY A 9 -3.34 -2.72 -14.58
N ILE A 10 -2.84 -3.94 -14.83
CA ILE A 10 -2.04 -4.72 -13.86
C ILE A 10 -0.82 -3.92 -13.43
N LYS A 11 -0.07 -3.35 -14.37
CA LYS A 11 1.09 -2.52 -14.06
C LYS A 11 0.73 -1.32 -13.18
N ILE A 12 -0.35 -0.61 -13.51
CA ILE A 12 -0.82 0.54 -12.72
C ILE A 12 -1.18 0.12 -11.29
N LEU A 13 -1.86 -1.01 -11.11
CA LEU A 13 -2.19 -1.53 -9.78
C LEU A 13 -0.93 -1.90 -9.01
N PHE A 14 0.04 -2.53 -9.68
CA PHE A 14 1.30 -2.89 -9.05
C PHE A 14 2.16 -1.68 -8.68
N ASP A 15 2.18 -0.63 -9.51
CA ASP A 15 2.88 0.63 -9.20
C ASP A 15 2.28 1.28 -7.93
N LYS A 16 0.95 1.30 -7.80
CA LYS A 16 0.26 1.78 -6.58
C LYS A 16 0.60 0.94 -5.36
N LEU A 17 0.60 -0.38 -5.51
CA LEU A 17 0.96 -1.31 -4.45
C LEU A 17 2.41 -1.09 -3.98
N THR A 18 3.32 -0.87 -4.93
CA THR A 18 4.73 -0.56 -4.63
C THR A 18 4.86 0.74 -3.85
N ILE A 19 4.08 1.78 -4.18
CA ILE A 19 4.07 3.04 -3.43
C ILE A 19 3.55 2.81 -2.00
N ALA A 20 2.44 2.09 -1.85
CA ALA A 20 1.86 1.81 -0.54
C ALA A 20 2.84 1.03 0.36
N GLU A 21 3.48 -0.01 -0.16
CA GLU A 21 4.43 -0.84 0.59
C GLU A 21 5.72 -0.09 0.93
N ASN A 22 6.30 0.67 0.00
CA ASN A 22 7.48 1.49 0.31
C ASN A 22 7.18 2.52 1.41
N ASN A 23 6.02 3.19 1.36
CA ASN A 23 5.62 4.14 2.40
C ASN A 23 5.39 3.45 3.75
N ARG A 24 4.80 2.25 3.77
CA ARG A 24 4.64 1.44 4.98
C ARG A 24 5.98 1.09 5.61
N LEU A 25 6.95 0.69 4.81
CA LEU A 25 8.29 0.34 5.30
C LEU A 25 9.05 1.55 5.83
N ILE A 26 8.95 2.70 5.16
CA ILE A 26 9.51 3.97 5.66
C ILE A 26 8.88 4.33 7.00
N TYR A 27 7.55 4.25 7.10
CA TYR A 27 6.84 4.50 8.34
C TYR A 27 7.31 3.55 9.46
N LYS A 28 7.42 2.25 9.17
CA LYS A 28 7.88 1.23 10.11
C LYS A 28 9.29 1.56 10.62
N GLN A 29 10.23 1.88 9.74
CA GLN A 29 11.59 2.29 10.13
C GLN A 29 11.59 3.51 11.04
N LEU A 30 10.82 4.55 10.69
CA LEU A 30 10.72 5.76 11.50
C LEU A 30 10.18 5.47 12.91
N THR A 31 9.18 4.59 13.02
CA THR A 31 8.58 4.25 14.31
C THR A 31 9.44 3.29 15.14
N GLU A 32 10.15 2.37 14.52
CA GLU A 32 11.09 1.46 15.19
C GLU A 32 12.30 2.21 15.74
N LEU A 33 12.78 3.26 15.06
CA LEU A 33 13.88 4.10 15.55
C LEU A 33 13.47 4.99 16.73
N CYS A 34 12.17 5.30 16.85
CA CYS A 34 11.65 6.03 18.01
C CYS A 34 11.82 5.22 19.29
N GLY A 35 12.57 5.76 20.25
CA GLY A 35 12.80 5.13 21.55
C GLY A 35 14.00 4.17 21.62
N ILE A 36 14.63 3.83 20.49
CA ILE A 36 15.80 2.95 20.45
C ILE A 36 17.07 3.76 20.18
N ASP A 37 17.02 4.72 19.27
CA ASP A 37 18.19 5.52 18.86
C ASP A 37 18.11 6.94 19.43
N LYS A 38 19.02 7.25 20.38
CA LYS A 38 19.12 8.59 21.01
C LYS A 38 19.45 9.69 20.00
N GLN A 39 20.16 9.38 18.92
CA GLN A 39 20.47 10.35 17.86
C GLN A 39 19.18 10.70 17.10
N PHE A 40 18.36 9.70 16.82
CA PHE A 40 17.06 9.88 16.20
C PHE A 40 16.12 10.73 17.06
N GLU A 41 16.01 10.41 18.36
CA GLU A 41 15.21 11.22 19.28
C GLU A 41 15.64 12.69 19.32
N CYS A 42 16.95 12.96 19.29
CA CYS A 42 17.48 14.32 19.25
C CYS A 42 17.06 15.07 17.98
N VAL A 43 17.16 14.42 16.80
CA VAL A 43 16.75 14.98 15.52
C VAL A 43 15.24 15.22 15.50
N LEU A 44 14.44 14.27 16.00
CA LEU A 44 12.99 14.39 16.11
C LEU A 44 12.57 15.60 16.97
N LYS A 45 13.16 15.74 18.16
CA LYS A 45 12.81 16.84 19.09
C LYS A 45 13.08 18.21 18.48
N LYS A 46 14.19 18.35 17.73
CA LYS A 46 14.54 19.63 17.06
C LYS A 46 13.68 19.94 15.83
N SER A 47 13.03 18.94 15.21
CA SER A 47 12.27 19.10 13.96
C SER A 47 10.89 18.42 14.03
N ILE A 48 10.22 18.48 15.15
CA ILE A 48 9.00 17.72 15.44
C ILE A 48 7.87 17.98 14.44
N CYS A 49 7.73 19.22 13.97
CA CYS A 49 6.70 19.58 12.99
C CYS A 49 6.93 18.89 11.65
N PHE A 50 8.18 18.85 11.18
CA PHE A 50 8.56 18.18 9.95
C PHE A 50 8.26 16.68 10.03
N TRP A 51 8.64 16.03 11.12
CA TRP A 51 8.45 14.59 11.28
C TRP A 51 6.98 14.21 11.43
N LYS A 52 6.18 14.99 12.16
CA LYS A 52 4.73 14.79 12.23
C LYS A 52 4.09 14.89 10.85
N LEU A 53 4.45 15.90 10.07
CA LEU A 53 3.94 16.06 8.72
C LEU A 53 4.35 14.90 7.81
N THR A 54 5.60 14.46 7.90
CA THR A 54 6.12 13.31 7.14
C THR A 54 5.36 12.04 7.47
N ILE A 55 5.21 11.70 8.75
CA ILE A 55 4.49 10.51 9.21
C ILE A 55 3.03 10.53 8.74
N ASN A 56 2.34 11.67 8.90
CA ASN A 56 0.96 11.81 8.44
C ASN A 56 0.85 11.66 6.93
N SER A 57 1.79 12.21 6.17
CA SER A 57 1.80 12.09 4.70
C SER A 57 2.03 10.65 4.25
N LEU A 58 2.89 9.89 4.95
CA LEU A 58 3.09 8.46 4.67
C LEU A 58 1.81 7.67 4.93
N CYS A 59 1.17 7.85 6.08
CA CYS A 59 -0.09 7.19 6.41
C CYS A 59 -1.18 7.51 5.37
N PHE A 60 -1.35 8.79 5.05
CA PHE A 60 -2.31 9.24 4.05
C PHE A 60 -2.06 8.62 2.67
N SER A 61 -0.80 8.56 2.25
CA SER A 61 -0.41 7.94 0.97
C SER A 61 -0.71 6.44 0.95
N ILE A 62 -0.39 5.70 2.03
CA ILE A 62 -0.70 4.27 2.15
C ILE A 62 -2.20 4.03 1.98
N ILE A 63 -3.03 4.73 2.76
CA ILE A 63 -4.49 4.60 2.72
C ILE A 63 -5.02 4.95 1.34
N THR A 64 -4.54 6.03 0.74
CA THR A 64 -5.02 6.50 -0.56
C THR A 64 -4.67 5.51 -1.68
N GLU A 65 -3.45 4.99 -1.73
CA GLU A 65 -3.06 4.05 -2.76
C GLU A 65 -3.76 2.69 -2.60
N LEU A 66 -3.90 2.18 -1.38
CA LEU A 66 -4.68 0.96 -1.12
C LEU A 66 -6.16 1.15 -1.48
N ALA A 67 -6.76 2.29 -1.13
CA ALA A 67 -8.13 2.58 -1.49
C ALA A 67 -8.36 2.61 -3.01
N LYS A 68 -7.40 3.10 -3.80
CA LYS A 68 -7.47 3.06 -5.27
C LYS A 68 -7.35 1.63 -5.82
N ILE A 69 -6.54 0.78 -5.17
CA ILE A 69 -6.36 -0.63 -5.55
C ILE A 69 -7.66 -1.41 -5.31
N TYR A 70 -8.36 -1.12 -4.21
CA TYR A 70 -9.60 -1.79 -3.80
C TYR A 70 -10.87 -1.04 -4.21
N ASP A 71 -10.76 -0.01 -5.06
CA ASP A 71 -11.93 0.73 -5.52
C ASP A 71 -12.83 -0.14 -6.42
N GLU A 72 -14.11 -0.23 -6.04
CA GLU A 72 -15.13 -1.01 -6.73
C GLU A 72 -16.06 -0.14 -7.59
N GLN A 73 -15.80 1.17 -7.69
CA GLN A 73 -16.61 2.05 -8.53
C GLN A 73 -16.54 1.62 -10.00
N LYS A 74 -17.64 1.83 -10.73
CA LYS A 74 -17.83 1.35 -12.10
C LYS A 74 -16.69 1.75 -13.04
N ASP A 75 -16.18 2.98 -12.89
CA ASP A 75 -15.15 3.54 -13.76
C ASP A 75 -13.72 3.32 -13.24
N ALA A 76 -13.58 2.85 -11.98
CA ALA A 76 -12.30 2.54 -11.40
C ALA A 76 -11.74 1.22 -11.95
N PHE A 77 -10.40 1.15 -12.08
CA PHE A 77 -9.71 -0.09 -12.37
C PHE A 77 -9.03 -0.58 -11.08
N GLY A 78 -9.79 -1.39 -10.31
CA GLY A 78 -9.33 -2.03 -9.09
C GLY A 78 -9.22 -3.55 -9.22
N ILE A 79 -8.80 -4.22 -8.14
CA ILE A 79 -8.64 -5.68 -8.10
C ILE A 79 -9.95 -6.42 -8.45
N LYS A 80 -11.10 -5.96 -7.93
CA LYS A 80 -12.39 -6.60 -8.24
C LYS A 80 -12.69 -6.60 -9.75
N LYS A 81 -12.42 -5.46 -10.40
CA LYS A 81 -12.58 -5.35 -11.85
C LYS A 81 -11.60 -6.27 -12.60
N LEU A 82 -10.37 -6.36 -12.12
CA LEU A 82 -9.36 -7.26 -12.71
C LEU A 82 -9.81 -8.72 -12.61
N ILE A 83 -10.32 -9.18 -11.47
CA ILE A 83 -10.87 -10.53 -11.29
C ILE A 83 -12.07 -10.76 -12.23
N ASN A 84 -13.01 -9.81 -12.30
CA ASN A 84 -14.19 -9.91 -13.17
C ASN A 84 -13.82 -10.02 -14.64
N ILE A 85 -12.85 -9.23 -15.11
CA ILE A 85 -12.37 -9.29 -16.49
C ILE A 85 -11.69 -10.63 -16.76
N SER A 86 -10.88 -11.13 -15.84
CA SER A 86 -10.21 -12.43 -15.93
C SER A 86 -11.26 -13.56 -16.01
N SER A 87 -12.34 -13.47 -15.23
CA SER A 87 -13.45 -14.43 -15.25
C SER A 87 -14.17 -14.49 -16.60
N GLN A 88 -14.32 -13.34 -17.26
CA GLN A 88 -15.04 -13.25 -18.55
C GLN A 88 -14.18 -13.65 -19.75
N ASN A 89 -12.86 -13.73 -19.63
CA ASN A 89 -11.92 -13.93 -20.72
C ASN A 89 -10.99 -15.14 -20.49
N GLY A 90 -11.58 -16.29 -20.14
CA GLY A 90 -10.84 -17.52 -19.84
C GLY A 90 -9.86 -17.96 -20.93
N ASP A 91 -10.18 -17.67 -22.20
CA ASP A 91 -9.35 -18.04 -23.36
C ASP A 91 -7.94 -17.38 -23.30
N TRP A 92 -7.84 -16.19 -22.69
CA TRP A 92 -6.54 -15.51 -22.55
C TRP A 92 -5.55 -16.25 -21.65
N PHE A 93 -6.06 -17.11 -20.79
CA PHE A 93 -5.32 -17.89 -19.82
C PHE A 93 -5.20 -19.37 -20.21
N SER A 94 -5.74 -19.78 -21.37
CA SER A 94 -5.87 -21.17 -21.77
C SER A 94 -4.53 -21.91 -21.82
N LYS A 95 -3.46 -21.25 -22.27
CA LYS A 95 -2.11 -21.83 -22.31
C LYS A 95 -1.64 -22.19 -20.89
N TRP A 96 -1.78 -21.26 -19.94
CA TRP A 96 -1.34 -21.45 -18.57
C TRP A 96 -2.17 -22.53 -17.86
N TYR A 97 -3.50 -22.57 -18.09
CA TYR A 97 -4.37 -23.60 -17.52
C TYR A 97 -4.00 -25.00 -18.00
N ASN A 98 -3.74 -25.14 -19.29
CA ASN A 98 -3.34 -26.42 -19.86
C ASN A 98 -1.99 -26.91 -19.34
N GLU A 99 -1.04 -26.00 -19.19
CA GLU A 99 0.30 -26.32 -18.65
C GLU A 99 0.29 -26.70 -17.17
N ASN A 100 -0.62 -26.14 -16.38
CA ASN A 100 -0.68 -26.31 -14.92
C ASN A 100 -1.82 -27.25 -14.47
N GLY A 101 -2.63 -27.77 -15.36
CA GLY A 101 -3.73 -28.69 -15.02
C GLY A 101 -4.83 -28.04 -14.17
N VAL A 102 -4.99 -26.71 -14.22
CA VAL A 102 -5.95 -25.93 -13.41
C VAL A 102 -7.17 -25.59 -14.24
N LEU A 103 -8.36 -25.78 -13.67
CA LEU A 103 -9.59 -25.34 -14.35
C LEU A 103 -9.80 -23.84 -14.12
N HIS A 104 -10.18 -23.11 -15.17
CA HIS A 104 -10.43 -21.67 -15.12
C HIS A 104 -11.36 -21.26 -13.98
N LYS A 105 -12.48 -21.98 -13.84
CA LYS A 105 -13.46 -21.70 -12.76
C LYS A 105 -12.87 -21.83 -11.36
N ASP A 106 -11.96 -22.78 -11.15
CA ASP A 106 -11.34 -23.01 -9.84
C ASP A 106 -10.29 -21.93 -9.53
N PHE A 107 -9.56 -21.49 -10.57
CA PHE A 107 -8.65 -20.35 -10.45
C PHE A 107 -9.40 -19.07 -10.07
N ILE A 108 -10.47 -18.73 -10.76
CA ILE A 108 -11.28 -17.54 -10.47
C ILE A 108 -11.89 -17.64 -9.06
N LYS A 109 -12.43 -18.80 -8.70
CA LYS A 109 -12.99 -19.03 -7.36
C LYS A 109 -11.95 -18.77 -6.26
N GLN A 110 -10.72 -19.25 -6.42
CA GLN A 110 -9.64 -18.99 -5.45
C GLN A 110 -9.31 -17.49 -5.34
N LEU A 111 -9.29 -16.75 -6.46
CA LEU A 111 -9.07 -15.30 -6.42
C LEU A 111 -10.20 -14.57 -5.70
N GLU A 112 -11.45 -14.97 -5.93
CA GLU A 112 -12.63 -14.41 -5.26
C GLU A 112 -12.63 -14.73 -3.75
N GLU A 113 -12.32 -15.96 -3.37
CA GLU A 113 -12.19 -16.36 -1.96
C GLU A 113 -11.11 -15.54 -1.25
N LYS A 114 -9.95 -15.37 -1.88
CA LYS A 114 -8.87 -14.53 -1.34
C LYS A 114 -9.31 -13.07 -1.22
N TYR A 115 -9.96 -12.51 -2.22
CA TYR A 115 -10.48 -11.14 -2.19
C TYR A 115 -11.53 -10.94 -1.10
N ASN A 116 -12.43 -11.90 -0.91
CA ASN A 116 -13.51 -11.84 0.08
C ASN A 116 -13.00 -12.08 1.51
N SER A 117 -11.88 -12.78 1.69
CA SER A 117 -11.31 -13.02 3.02
C SER A 117 -10.94 -11.75 3.78
N ILE A 118 -10.73 -10.64 3.07
CA ILE A 118 -10.37 -9.33 3.65
C ILE A 118 -11.52 -8.30 3.53
N GLU A 119 -12.76 -8.72 3.34
CA GLU A 119 -13.92 -7.82 3.10
C GLU A 119 -14.04 -6.73 4.17
N LYS A 120 -14.06 -7.10 5.45
CA LYS A 120 -14.16 -6.15 6.56
C LYS A 120 -13.03 -5.11 6.57
N LYS A 121 -11.82 -5.51 6.17
CA LYS A 121 -10.66 -4.62 6.10
C LYS A 121 -10.80 -3.63 4.94
N ARG A 122 -11.33 -4.08 3.80
CA ARG A 122 -11.63 -3.21 2.64
C ARG A 122 -12.73 -2.21 2.94
N GLU A 123 -13.79 -2.63 3.64
CA GLU A 123 -14.87 -1.75 4.10
C GLU A 123 -14.31 -0.67 5.04
N LYS A 124 -13.50 -1.07 6.01
CA LYS A 124 -12.87 -0.13 6.95
C LYS A 124 -11.90 0.84 6.26
N LEU A 125 -11.10 0.33 5.32
CA LEU A 125 -10.23 1.17 4.48
C LEU A 125 -11.02 2.23 3.71
N LYS A 126 -12.18 1.86 3.15
CA LYS A 126 -13.08 2.78 2.45
C LYS A 126 -13.64 3.85 3.38
N GLU A 127 -14.09 3.47 4.59
CA GLU A 127 -14.56 4.41 5.60
C GLU A 127 -13.48 5.45 5.95
N ILE A 128 -12.25 4.99 6.18
CA ILE A 128 -11.10 5.86 6.51
C ILE A 128 -10.82 6.82 5.35
N ARG A 129 -10.73 6.30 4.11
CA ARG A 129 -10.52 7.14 2.92
C ARG A 129 -11.59 8.22 2.79
N ASP A 130 -12.85 7.82 2.90
CA ASP A 130 -13.99 8.73 2.71
C ASP A 130 -14.01 9.81 3.80
N ALA A 131 -13.64 9.46 5.02
CA ALA A 131 -13.50 10.40 6.11
C ALA A 131 -12.33 11.37 5.93
N GLU A 132 -11.17 10.86 5.50
CA GLU A 132 -9.97 11.68 5.22
C GLU A 132 -10.21 12.68 4.07
N LEU A 133 -10.93 12.26 3.03
CA LEU A 133 -11.26 13.13 1.91
C LEU A 133 -12.39 14.14 2.25
N ALA A 134 -13.27 13.79 3.20
CA ALA A 134 -14.38 14.61 3.62
C ALA A 134 -14.03 15.59 4.77
N HIS A 135 -12.75 15.91 4.97
CA HIS A 135 -12.25 16.78 6.06
C HIS A 135 -12.98 18.14 6.25
N ASN A 136 -13.79 18.54 5.30
CA ASN A 136 -14.62 19.75 5.41
C ASN A 136 -16.00 19.50 6.04
N ASP A 137 -16.33 18.25 6.37
CA ASP A 137 -17.62 17.94 6.99
C ASP A 137 -17.55 18.09 8.52
N ARG A 138 -18.37 18.97 9.07
CA ARG A 138 -18.37 19.37 10.48
C ARG A 138 -18.47 18.19 11.48
N LYS A 139 -19.02 17.05 11.04
CA LYS A 139 -19.12 15.82 11.83
C LYS A 139 -17.78 15.08 11.95
N ASN A 140 -16.90 15.18 10.97
CA ASN A 140 -15.63 14.46 10.93
C ASN A 140 -14.53 15.17 11.72
N ILE A 141 -14.60 16.51 11.85
CA ILE A 141 -13.64 17.29 12.65
C ILE A 141 -13.66 16.89 14.14
N LEU A 142 -14.79 16.43 14.64
CA LEU A 142 -14.97 16.04 16.04
C LEU A 142 -14.65 14.56 16.33
N ASN A 143 -14.53 13.71 15.29
CA ASN A 143 -14.42 12.24 15.40
C ASN A 143 -13.17 11.65 14.75
N THR A 144 -12.17 12.44 14.39
CA THR A 144 -11.00 11.97 13.63
C THR A 144 -10.23 10.84 14.32
N GLN A 145 -10.22 10.79 15.64
CA GLN A 145 -9.54 9.71 16.38
C GLN A 145 -10.29 8.37 16.33
N SER A 146 -11.63 8.39 16.21
CA SER A 146 -12.45 7.17 16.17
C SER A 146 -12.47 6.45 14.83
N ILE A 147 -12.07 7.13 13.74
CA ILE A 147 -12.11 6.56 12.38
C ILE A 147 -11.10 5.43 12.19
N TYR A 148 -9.95 5.54 12.84
CA TYR A 148 -8.89 4.51 12.79
C TYR A 148 -9.08 3.40 13.82
N ASP A 149 -10.07 3.53 14.72
CA ASP A 149 -10.33 2.51 15.73
C ASP A 149 -10.66 1.17 15.08
N GLY A 150 -9.94 0.14 15.51
CA GLY A 150 -10.10 -1.21 14.98
C GLY A 150 -9.42 -1.48 13.63
N PHE A 151 -8.66 -0.50 13.07
CA PHE A 151 -7.84 -0.70 11.87
C PHE A 151 -6.36 -0.67 12.24
N THR A 152 -5.69 -1.78 12.03
CA THR A 152 -4.32 -2.02 12.50
C THR A 152 -3.30 -2.04 11.36
N TRP A 153 -2.02 -1.98 11.72
CA TRP A 153 -0.94 -2.21 10.74
C TRP A 153 -0.98 -3.61 10.13
N GLY A 154 -1.43 -4.62 10.89
CA GLY A 154 -1.67 -5.96 10.37
C GLY A 154 -2.76 -5.99 9.30
N ASP A 155 -3.80 -5.14 9.41
CA ASP A 155 -4.82 -5.04 8.37
C ASP A 155 -4.28 -4.43 7.09
N ILE A 156 -3.37 -3.46 7.19
CA ILE A 156 -2.67 -2.87 6.04
C ILE A 156 -1.77 -3.92 5.37
N GLU A 157 -1.04 -4.72 6.16
CA GLU A 157 -0.20 -5.80 5.65
C GLU A 157 -1.04 -6.85 4.90
N ASP A 158 -2.15 -7.30 5.47
CA ASP A 158 -3.05 -8.25 4.82
C ASP A 158 -3.65 -7.72 3.51
N LEU A 159 -3.97 -6.42 3.47
CA LEU A 159 -4.43 -5.76 2.24
C LEU A 159 -3.32 -5.75 1.17
N ILE A 160 -2.09 -5.40 1.53
CA ILE A 160 -0.94 -5.37 0.62
C ILE A 160 -0.64 -6.78 0.10
N GLU A 161 -0.55 -7.78 0.99
CA GLU A 161 -0.26 -9.16 0.63
C GLU A 161 -1.33 -9.75 -0.29
N THR A 162 -2.61 -9.52 0.04
CA THR A 162 -3.73 -9.98 -0.80
C THR A 162 -3.72 -9.33 -2.17
N ALA A 163 -3.45 -8.02 -2.25
CA ALA A 163 -3.32 -7.33 -3.53
C ALA A 163 -2.16 -7.89 -4.36
N ASN A 164 -1.00 -8.06 -3.74
CA ASN A 164 0.19 -8.60 -4.40
C ASN A 164 -0.05 -10.02 -4.95
N GLU A 165 -0.66 -10.88 -4.15
CA GLU A 165 -0.98 -12.25 -4.56
C GLU A 165 -1.93 -12.28 -5.74
N ILE A 166 -3.06 -11.55 -5.69
CA ILE A 166 -4.05 -11.55 -6.77
C ILE A 166 -3.46 -10.96 -8.06
N ILE A 167 -2.78 -9.82 -7.97
CA ILE A 167 -2.16 -9.16 -9.11
C ILE A 167 -1.14 -10.10 -9.78
N ASN A 168 -0.26 -10.72 -9.00
CA ASN A 168 0.76 -11.61 -9.54
C ASN A 168 0.20 -12.90 -10.10
N ARG A 169 -0.78 -13.53 -9.44
CA ARG A 169 -1.42 -14.74 -9.98
C ARG A 169 -2.04 -14.48 -11.34
N ILE A 170 -2.74 -13.36 -11.52
CA ILE A 170 -3.34 -13.00 -12.81
C ILE A 170 -2.24 -12.64 -13.83
N SER A 171 -1.23 -11.87 -13.44
CA SER A 171 -0.13 -11.49 -14.32
C SER A 171 0.65 -12.70 -14.84
N ILE A 172 1.07 -13.60 -13.95
CA ILE A 172 1.79 -14.82 -14.31
C ILE A 172 0.95 -15.67 -15.25
N SER A 173 -0.34 -15.85 -14.94
CA SER A 173 -1.24 -16.65 -15.76
C SER A 173 -1.48 -16.06 -17.15
N LEU A 174 -1.48 -14.73 -17.28
CA LEU A 174 -1.75 -14.01 -18.51
C LEU A 174 -0.51 -13.82 -19.38
N THR A 175 0.65 -13.55 -18.76
CA THR A 175 1.87 -13.09 -19.46
C THR A 175 3.13 -13.85 -19.10
N GLY A 176 3.11 -14.66 -18.04
CA GLY A 176 4.30 -15.27 -17.47
C GLY A 176 5.18 -14.29 -16.65
N ILE A 177 4.72 -13.04 -16.44
CA ILE A 177 5.48 -12.02 -15.73
C ILE A 177 5.07 -11.99 -14.25
N GLU A 178 6.06 -12.14 -13.37
CA GLU A 178 5.93 -11.87 -11.94
C GLU A 178 6.45 -10.48 -11.61
N TYR A 179 5.67 -9.71 -10.86
CA TYR A 179 6.06 -8.41 -10.36
C TYR A 179 6.61 -8.54 -8.94
N ILE A 180 7.81 -8.02 -8.71
CA ILE A 180 8.46 -8.04 -7.40
C ILE A 180 8.51 -6.61 -6.86
N ILE A 181 7.97 -6.39 -5.66
CA ILE A 181 8.09 -5.11 -4.98
C ILE A 181 9.55 -4.90 -4.60
N GLN A 182 10.20 -3.98 -5.29
CA GLN A 182 11.57 -3.60 -4.96
C GLN A 182 11.55 -2.55 -3.85
N LEU A 183 12.12 -2.91 -2.71
CA LEU A 183 12.37 -1.98 -1.63
C LEU A 183 13.52 -1.06 -2.04
N ARG A 184 13.20 0.20 -2.29
CA ARG A 184 14.22 1.20 -2.59
C ARG A 184 14.79 1.71 -1.28
N ASN A 185 16.11 1.54 -1.11
CA ASN A 185 16.93 2.25 -0.13
C ASN A 185 16.49 2.09 1.35
N TYR A 186 16.47 0.84 1.82
CA TYR A 186 16.15 0.52 3.21
C TYR A 186 17.02 1.29 4.23
N ASP A 187 18.28 1.65 3.87
CA ASP A 187 19.21 2.34 4.76
C ASP A 187 19.17 3.88 4.68
N ASP A 188 18.40 4.46 3.76
CA ASP A 188 18.43 5.91 3.50
C ASP A 188 17.98 6.73 4.71
N ILE A 189 16.98 6.25 5.46
CA ILE A 189 16.48 6.94 6.66
C ILE A 189 17.56 6.96 7.74
N HIS A 190 18.25 5.84 7.95
CA HIS A 190 19.37 5.76 8.90
C HIS A 190 20.49 6.71 8.52
N CYS A 191 20.86 6.74 7.25
CA CYS A 191 21.88 7.66 6.72
C CYS A 191 21.47 9.12 6.87
N LEU A 192 20.22 9.45 6.53
CA LEU A 192 19.67 10.80 6.66
C LEU A 192 19.74 11.31 8.12
N ILE A 193 19.27 10.49 9.06
CA ILE A 193 19.24 10.82 10.49
C ILE A 193 20.65 10.98 11.04
N LYS A 194 21.56 10.07 10.71
CA LYS A 194 22.95 10.13 11.14
C LYS A 194 23.66 11.40 10.64
N ASN A 195 23.36 11.79 9.39
CA ASN A 195 23.92 13.02 8.81
C ASN A 195 23.30 14.28 9.43
N ALA A 196 21.98 14.29 9.66
CA ALA A 196 21.31 15.38 10.36
C ALA A 196 21.86 15.56 11.79
N TYR A 197 22.02 14.47 12.53
CA TYR A 197 22.59 14.50 13.88
C TYR A 197 24.03 15.07 13.88
N LYS A 198 24.90 14.61 12.97
CA LYS A 198 26.28 15.16 12.82
C LYS A 198 26.27 16.65 12.49
N GLY A 199 25.40 17.07 11.58
CA GLY A 199 25.24 18.48 11.20
C GLY A 199 24.86 19.36 12.39
N MET A 200 23.91 18.92 13.21
CA MET A 200 23.49 19.65 14.42
C MET A 200 24.63 19.82 15.44
N HIS A 201 25.44 18.77 15.69
CA HIS A 201 26.57 18.83 16.63
C HIS A 201 27.70 19.70 16.13
N ASN A 202 27.90 19.82 14.82
CA ASN A 202 28.91 20.73 14.26
C ASN A 202 28.51 22.20 14.43
N ILE A 203 27.21 22.51 14.26
CA ILE A 203 26.68 23.87 14.46
C ILE A 203 26.80 24.28 15.95
N ASP A 204 26.46 23.39 16.88
CA ASP A 204 26.58 23.65 18.32
C ASP A 204 28.06 23.95 18.75
N LYS A 205 29.05 23.35 18.06
CA LYS A 205 30.49 23.62 18.29
C LYS A 205 30.98 24.93 17.68
N LEU A 206 30.31 25.46 16.67
CA LEU A 206 30.68 26.75 16.06
C LEU A 206 30.07 27.94 16.79
N ASN A 207 29.04 27.71 17.63
CA ASN A 207 28.33 28.73 18.39
C ASN A 207 28.81 28.83 19.87
N ASN A 208 29.76 28.00 20.29
CA ASN A 208 30.47 28.04 21.58
C ASN A 208 31.93 28.44 21.39
#